data_b2c5405d1334447c98451aa4be697ef8
#
_entry.id   b2c5405d1334447c98451aa4be697ef8
#
_cell.length_a   1.000
_cell.length_b   1.000
_cell.length_c   1.000
_cell.angle_alpha   90.00
_cell.angle_beta   90.00
_cell.angle_gamma   90.00
#
_symmetry.space_group_name_H-M   'P 1'
#
loop_
_entity.id
_entity.type
_entity.pdbx_description
1 polymer ?
#
loop_
_entity_poly.entity_id
_entity_poly.type
_entity_poly.pdbx_seq_one_letter_code
_entity_poly.pdbx_strand_id
1 'polypeptide(L)'
;MILLKIDNNNMKKFGGLEKLVDEIVYPRNWDLFVTLVLDVGRDYISKMIEDGILRKVCEKIDIWINSDDKTLNKELLKNQVRRINFVLKEDDIILELNSKKNFLDIDRSIIEMLNFEKMNGLIPTVVQDEDGIILMLAYSSKESLRRAISNRKGTYYSRARNEIWEKGKESGNYQILERIYYDCDRDALLFRVKQKNFACHTGSYSCFQNSKFSLRSLFKILEERKSNSSITTSYTKRLLENNYLLKSKIIEESKEVINFTNKKNLIWEIADLTYFLLVLMVREKISPNDIINELRSRNT
;
A
#
# COMPACT_ATOMS: atom_id res chain seq x y z
N MET A 1 -13.36 8.94 -7.61
CA MET A 1 -13.05 7.87 -6.61
C MET A 1 -14.33 7.49 -5.90
N ILE A 2 -14.48 6.24 -5.43
CA ILE A 2 -15.61 5.88 -4.58
C ILE A 2 -15.25 6.16 -3.13
N LEU A 3 -15.99 7.06 -2.51
CA LEU A 3 -15.83 7.45 -1.12
C LEU A 3 -17.03 6.95 -0.33
N LEU A 4 -16.80 6.08 0.65
CA LEU A 4 -17.83 5.61 1.57
C LEU A 4 -17.83 6.50 2.79
N LYS A 5 -18.80 7.41 2.88
CA LYS A 5 -18.95 8.34 4.02
C LYS A 5 -19.70 7.67 5.14
N ILE A 6 -19.18 7.80 6.37
CA ILE A 6 -19.81 7.30 7.58
C ILE A 6 -19.62 8.28 8.75
N ASP A 7 -20.69 8.51 9.52
CA ASP A 7 -20.68 9.29 10.75
C ASP A 7 -20.70 8.40 12.02
N ASN A 8 -20.63 9.02 13.19
CA ASN A 8 -20.68 8.34 14.49
C ASN A 8 -21.94 7.48 14.70
N ASN A 9 -23.09 7.97 14.25
CA ASN A 9 -24.38 7.28 14.47
C ASN A 9 -24.49 6.07 13.57
N ASN A 10 -24.08 6.24 12.32
CA ASN A 10 -24.10 5.19 11.33
C ASN A 10 -23.09 4.10 11.66
N MET A 11 -21.90 4.47 12.13
CA MET A 11 -20.85 3.52 12.52
C MET A 11 -21.33 2.57 13.64
N LYS A 12 -22.10 3.08 14.63
CA LYS A 12 -22.67 2.26 15.70
C LYS A 12 -23.61 1.17 15.17
N LYS A 13 -24.36 1.42 14.06
CA LYS A 13 -25.25 0.43 13.43
C LYS A 13 -24.50 -0.79 12.87
N PHE A 14 -23.21 -0.62 12.53
CA PHE A 14 -22.34 -1.72 12.08
C PHE A 14 -21.57 -2.38 13.24
N GLY A 15 -21.75 -1.91 14.47
CA GLY A 15 -21.07 -2.45 15.64
C GLY A 15 -19.63 -1.97 15.80
N GLY A 16 -19.32 -0.79 15.23
CA GLY A 16 -18.01 -0.12 15.29
C GLY A 16 -17.19 -0.23 14.02
N LEU A 17 -16.07 0.52 13.99
CA LEU A 17 -15.23 0.67 12.77
C LEU A 17 -14.58 -0.64 12.34
N GLU A 18 -14.04 -1.44 13.25
CA GLU A 18 -13.38 -2.72 12.91
C GLU A 18 -14.35 -3.69 12.23
N LYS A 19 -15.55 -3.87 12.78
CA LYS A 19 -16.59 -4.75 12.20
C LYS A 19 -17.07 -4.25 10.84
N LEU A 20 -17.23 -2.93 10.68
CA LEU A 20 -17.56 -2.35 9.39
C LEU A 20 -16.48 -2.62 8.35
N VAL A 21 -15.22 -2.40 8.69
CA VAL A 21 -14.10 -2.64 7.79
C VAL A 21 -13.99 -4.13 7.44
N ASP A 22 -14.18 -5.02 8.39
CA ASP A 22 -14.18 -6.46 8.13
C ASP A 22 -15.35 -6.88 7.20
N GLU A 23 -16.52 -6.28 7.32
CA GLU A 23 -17.65 -6.50 6.40
C GLU A 23 -17.36 -6.02 4.97
N ILE A 24 -16.63 -4.92 4.83
CA ILE A 24 -16.21 -4.35 3.52
C ILE A 24 -15.11 -5.19 2.88
N VAL A 25 -14.09 -5.55 3.64
CA VAL A 25 -12.86 -6.19 3.14
C VAL A 25 -13.08 -7.67 2.84
N TYR A 26 -13.53 -8.46 3.82
CA TYR A 26 -13.53 -9.91 3.68
C TYR A 26 -14.69 -10.46 2.84
N PRO A 27 -15.96 -10.09 3.07
CA PRO A 27 -17.04 -10.64 2.25
C PRO A 27 -17.09 -10.09 0.84
N ARG A 28 -16.63 -8.83 0.62
CA ARG A 28 -16.89 -8.08 -0.61
C ARG A 28 -15.65 -7.64 -1.36
N ASN A 29 -14.49 -7.58 -0.69
CA ASN A 29 -13.23 -7.05 -1.24
C ASN A 29 -13.35 -5.61 -1.79
N TRP A 30 -14.20 -4.78 -1.21
CA TRP A 30 -14.38 -3.39 -1.65
C TRP A 30 -13.18 -2.51 -1.34
N ASP A 31 -12.36 -2.87 -0.34
CA ASP A 31 -11.11 -2.18 -0.04
C ASP A 31 -10.17 -2.07 -1.25
N LEU A 32 -10.37 -2.91 -2.27
CA LEU A 32 -9.64 -2.79 -3.53
C LEU A 32 -9.95 -1.48 -4.28
N PHE A 33 -11.16 -0.93 -4.13
CA PHE A 33 -11.63 0.24 -4.87
C PHE A 33 -11.95 1.46 -4.04
N VAL A 34 -12.42 1.26 -2.80
CA VAL A 34 -13.06 2.32 -2.04
C VAL A 34 -12.14 2.91 -0.99
N THR A 35 -12.45 4.14 -0.61
CA THR A 35 -11.83 4.84 0.53
C THR A 35 -12.91 5.17 1.53
N LEU A 36 -12.68 4.89 2.79
CA LEU A 36 -13.60 5.23 3.86
C LEU A 36 -13.37 6.67 4.34
N VAL A 37 -14.41 7.48 4.29
CA VAL A 37 -14.39 8.85 4.82
C VAL A 37 -15.08 8.85 6.18
N LEU A 38 -14.31 9.16 7.23
CA LEU A 38 -14.84 9.26 8.58
C LEU A 38 -15.23 10.70 8.89
N ASP A 39 -16.52 10.94 9.06
CA ASP A 39 -17.11 12.20 9.51
C ASP A 39 -17.53 12.04 10.98
N VAL A 40 -16.53 12.04 11.86
CA VAL A 40 -16.68 11.71 13.27
C VAL A 40 -16.02 12.75 14.16
N GLY A 41 -16.56 12.95 15.36
CA GLY A 41 -16.04 13.92 16.32
C GLY A 41 -14.63 13.56 16.83
N ARG A 42 -13.90 14.61 17.24
CA ARG A 42 -12.51 14.53 17.74
C ARG A 42 -12.35 13.47 18.85
N ASP A 43 -13.23 13.48 19.84
CA ASP A 43 -13.13 12.56 20.99
C ASP A 43 -13.21 11.09 20.55
N TYR A 44 -14.02 10.83 19.53
CA TYR A 44 -14.15 9.50 18.97
C TYR A 44 -12.89 9.06 18.23
N ILE A 45 -12.28 9.99 17.47
CA ILE A 45 -11.00 9.75 16.78
C ILE A 45 -9.89 9.49 17.80
N SER A 46 -9.78 10.36 18.83
CA SER A 46 -8.76 10.21 19.88
C SER A 46 -8.86 8.85 20.56
N LYS A 47 -10.06 8.42 20.87
CA LYS A 47 -10.29 7.09 21.45
C LYS A 47 -9.88 5.96 20.51
N MET A 48 -10.20 6.05 19.22
CA MET A 48 -9.76 5.03 18.24
C MET A 48 -8.23 4.96 18.11
N ILE A 49 -7.53 6.07 18.29
CA ILE A 49 -6.06 6.13 18.31
C ILE A 49 -5.53 5.44 19.57
N GLU A 50 -6.05 5.80 20.76
CA GLU A 50 -5.66 5.21 22.05
C GLU A 50 -5.89 3.70 22.10
N ASP A 51 -7.04 3.23 21.59
CA ASP A 51 -7.38 1.81 21.51
C ASP A 51 -6.61 1.06 20.41
N GLY A 52 -5.81 1.76 19.59
CA GLY A 52 -5.06 1.19 18.45
C GLY A 52 -5.95 0.73 17.28
N ILE A 53 -7.25 1.03 17.32
CA ILE A 53 -8.22 0.62 16.30
C ILE A 53 -7.92 1.28 14.96
N LEU A 54 -7.63 2.60 14.98
CA LEU A 54 -7.41 3.36 13.75
C LEU A 54 -6.24 2.79 12.93
N ARG A 55 -5.13 2.45 13.57
CA ARG A 55 -3.98 1.84 12.90
C ARG A 55 -4.31 0.51 12.25
N LYS A 56 -5.00 -0.38 12.98
CA LYS A 56 -5.41 -1.70 12.46
C LYS A 56 -6.30 -1.61 11.24
N VAL A 57 -7.24 -0.68 11.23
CA VAL A 57 -8.15 -0.52 10.08
C VAL A 57 -7.49 0.17 8.90
N CYS A 58 -6.55 1.11 9.13
CA CYS A 58 -5.75 1.72 8.07
C CYS A 58 -4.81 0.73 7.35
N GLU A 59 -4.47 -0.40 7.96
CA GLU A 59 -3.75 -1.49 7.31
C GLU A 59 -4.62 -2.24 6.30
N LYS A 60 -5.95 -2.21 6.48
CA LYS A 60 -6.92 -2.96 5.66
C LYS A 60 -7.55 -2.13 4.55
N ILE A 61 -7.82 -0.84 4.81
CA ILE A 61 -8.55 0.05 3.90
C ILE A 61 -8.00 1.47 4.00
N ASP A 62 -8.05 2.25 2.91
CA ASP A 62 -7.70 3.66 2.97
C ASP A 62 -8.76 4.45 3.74
N ILE A 63 -8.31 5.29 4.67
CA ILE A 63 -9.15 6.15 5.48
C ILE A 63 -8.78 7.62 5.25
N TRP A 64 -9.80 8.46 5.09
CA TRP A 64 -9.68 9.91 5.00
C TRP A 64 -10.48 10.56 6.13
N ILE A 65 -9.90 11.60 6.73
CA ILE A 65 -10.50 12.33 7.85
C ILE A 65 -10.29 13.82 7.64
N ASN A 66 -11.31 14.65 7.81
CA ASN A 66 -11.17 16.09 7.88
C ASN A 66 -10.95 16.52 9.34
N SER A 67 -9.93 17.33 9.58
CA SER A 67 -9.64 17.90 10.90
C SER A 67 -8.81 19.17 10.78
N ASP A 68 -9.21 20.24 11.47
CA ASP A 68 -8.47 21.50 11.58
C ASP A 68 -7.45 21.49 12.73
N ASP A 69 -7.44 20.44 13.55
CA ASP A 69 -6.55 20.29 14.69
C ASP A 69 -5.18 19.77 14.27
N LYS A 70 -4.16 20.66 14.28
CA LYS A 70 -2.79 20.31 13.88
C LYS A 70 -2.15 19.21 14.73
N THR A 71 -2.52 19.09 16.02
CA THR A 71 -1.98 18.05 16.91
C THR A 71 -2.59 16.71 16.54
N LEU A 72 -3.91 16.66 16.39
CA LEU A 72 -4.63 15.46 15.94
C LEU A 72 -4.15 15.02 14.56
N ASN A 73 -3.93 15.96 13.63
CA ASN A 73 -3.45 15.64 12.27
C ASN A 73 -2.10 14.90 12.29
N LYS A 74 -1.18 15.27 13.18
CA LYS A 74 0.09 14.54 13.35
C LYS A 74 -0.13 13.11 13.82
N GLU A 75 -1.02 12.90 14.78
CA GLU A 75 -1.36 11.57 15.29
C GLU A 75 -2.08 10.73 14.21
N LEU A 76 -2.97 11.33 13.43
CA LEU A 76 -3.64 10.66 12.31
C LEU A 76 -2.64 10.14 11.26
N LEU A 77 -1.65 10.96 10.89
CA LEU A 77 -0.59 10.56 9.94
C LEU A 77 0.29 9.42 10.49
N LYS A 78 0.63 9.47 11.79
CA LYS A 78 1.35 8.37 12.47
C LYS A 78 0.55 7.06 12.46
N ASN A 79 -0.77 7.16 12.54
CA ASN A 79 -1.68 6.01 12.44
C ASN A 79 -2.05 5.61 11.00
N GLN A 80 -1.28 6.08 10.01
CA GLN A 80 -1.41 5.72 8.60
C GLN A 80 -2.67 6.21 7.90
N VAL A 81 -3.36 7.22 8.44
CA VAL A 81 -4.45 7.88 7.73
C VAL A 81 -3.90 8.52 6.44
N ARG A 82 -4.42 8.13 5.31
CA ARG A 82 -3.86 8.48 3.99
C ARG A 82 -4.04 9.93 3.61
N ARG A 83 -5.15 10.54 4.00
CA ARG A 83 -5.45 11.91 3.64
C ARG A 83 -6.20 12.63 4.75
N ILE A 84 -5.72 13.83 5.05
CA ILE A 84 -6.31 14.76 6.00
C ILE A 84 -6.58 16.05 5.24
N ASN A 85 -7.71 16.74 5.57
CA ASN A 85 -8.13 17.99 4.94
C ASN A 85 -8.18 17.90 3.40
N PHE A 86 -8.99 17.00 2.91
CA PHE A 86 -9.20 16.79 1.48
C PHE A 86 -10.38 17.62 0.96
N VAL A 87 -10.29 18.00 -0.30
CA VAL A 87 -11.38 18.59 -1.05
C VAL A 87 -11.96 17.52 -1.97
N LEU A 88 -13.27 17.33 -1.92
CA LEU A 88 -13.99 16.43 -2.82
C LEU A 88 -13.92 16.98 -4.24
N LYS A 89 -13.66 16.12 -5.21
CA LYS A 89 -13.69 16.48 -6.63
C LYS A 89 -15.09 16.24 -7.18
N GLU A 90 -15.48 16.97 -8.24
CA GLU A 90 -16.78 16.82 -8.91
C GLU A 90 -17.04 15.38 -9.37
N ASP A 91 -15.99 14.64 -9.73
CA ASP A 91 -16.07 13.25 -10.21
C ASP A 91 -16.02 12.20 -9.08
N ASP A 92 -15.88 12.61 -7.82
CA ASP A 92 -15.90 11.66 -6.70
C ASP A 92 -17.32 11.14 -6.45
N ILE A 93 -17.47 9.83 -6.40
CA ILE A 93 -18.74 9.19 -6.07
C ILE A 93 -18.82 9.03 -4.56
N ILE A 94 -19.68 9.80 -3.92
CA ILE A 94 -19.90 9.75 -2.48
C ILE A 94 -21.11 8.88 -2.20
N LEU A 95 -20.90 7.80 -1.43
CA LEU A 95 -21.97 6.92 -0.98
C LEU A 95 -22.01 6.97 0.55
N GLU A 96 -23.18 7.31 1.10
CA GLU A 96 -23.38 7.29 2.54
C GLU A 96 -23.65 5.87 3.04
N LEU A 97 -22.79 5.40 3.95
CA LEU A 97 -22.92 4.10 4.59
C LEU A 97 -23.81 4.21 5.84
N ASN A 98 -25.11 4.34 5.66
CA ASN A 98 -26.05 4.46 6.78
C ASN A 98 -26.84 3.18 7.07
N SER A 99 -26.74 2.15 6.23
CA SER A 99 -27.32 0.82 6.47
C SER A 99 -26.70 -0.25 5.57
N LYS A 100 -26.88 -1.53 5.93
CA LYS A 100 -26.45 -2.67 5.07
C LYS A 100 -27.16 -2.73 3.71
N LYS A 101 -28.29 -2.07 3.54
CA LYS A 101 -29.00 -1.98 2.25
C LYS A 101 -28.18 -1.26 1.19
N ASN A 102 -27.39 -0.27 1.58
CA ASN A 102 -26.51 0.50 0.67
C ASN A 102 -25.38 -0.34 0.07
N PHE A 103 -25.06 -1.49 0.66
CA PHE A 103 -24.06 -2.41 0.11
C PHE A 103 -24.42 -2.94 -1.28
N LEU A 104 -25.70 -3.17 -1.55
CA LEU A 104 -26.17 -3.64 -2.87
C LEU A 104 -25.92 -2.59 -3.96
N ASP A 105 -26.06 -1.31 -3.62
CA ASP A 105 -25.84 -0.20 -4.56
C ASP A 105 -24.36 -0.07 -4.88
N ILE A 106 -23.48 -0.28 -3.91
CA ILE A 106 -22.02 -0.27 -4.10
C ILE A 106 -21.59 -1.45 -4.97
N ASP A 107 -22.07 -2.65 -4.71
CA ASP A 107 -21.77 -3.86 -5.51
C ASP A 107 -22.09 -3.65 -7.00
N ARG A 108 -23.20 -2.96 -7.30
CA ARG A 108 -23.58 -2.63 -8.68
C ARG A 108 -22.67 -1.56 -9.28
N SER A 109 -22.31 -0.55 -8.50
CA SER A 109 -21.63 0.64 -9.00
C SER A 109 -20.15 0.41 -9.31
N ILE A 110 -19.44 -0.46 -8.59
CA ILE A 110 -17.97 -0.59 -8.66
C ILE A 110 -17.45 -0.85 -10.08
N ILE A 111 -18.07 -1.74 -10.83
CA ILE A 111 -17.62 -2.06 -12.20
C ILE A 111 -18.33 -1.20 -13.25
N GLU A 112 -19.62 -0.89 -13.00
CA GLU A 112 -20.43 -0.13 -13.96
C GLU A 112 -19.98 1.33 -14.10
N MET A 113 -19.28 1.89 -13.12
CA MET A 113 -18.73 3.24 -13.19
C MET A 113 -17.52 3.38 -14.13
N LEU A 114 -16.89 2.26 -14.53
CA LEU A 114 -15.71 2.28 -15.40
C LEU A 114 -16.10 2.36 -16.86
N ASN A 115 -15.37 3.14 -17.64
CA ASN A 115 -15.63 3.38 -19.05
C ASN A 115 -14.98 2.31 -19.94
N PHE A 116 -15.65 1.17 -20.08
CA PHE A 116 -15.19 0.09 -20.95
C PHE A 116 -15.43 0.36 -22.46
N GLU A 117 -16.26 1.32 -22.80
CA GLU A 117 -16.68 1.54 -24.20
C GLU A 117 -15.58 2.16 -25.06
N LYS A 118 -14.77 3.04 -24.48
CA LYS A 118 -13.66 3.70 -25.18
C LYS A 118 -12.69 2.74 -25.88
N MET A 119 -12.52 1.53 -25.37
CA MET A 119 -11.54 0.54 -25.85
C MET A 119 -12.20 -0.80 -26.17
N ASN A 120 -13.40 -0.76 -26.76
CA ASN A 120 -14.13 -1.95 -27.21
C ASN A 120 -14.31 -3.02 -26.13
N GLY A 121 -14.72 -2.62 -24.94
CA GLY A 121 -14.98 -3.53 -23.82
C GLY A 121 -13.75 -3.89 -22.97
N LEU A 122 -12.61 -3.27 -23.24
CA LEU A 122 -11.39 -3.46 -22.47
C LEU A 122 -10.92 -2.15 -21.83
N ILE A 123 -10.23 -2.25 -20.71
CA ILE A 123 -9.53 -1.13 -20.08
C ILE A 123 -8.05 -1.47 -19.95
N PRO A 124 -7.12 -0.60 -20.38
CA PRO A 124 -5.69 -0.75 -20.13
C PRO A 124 -5.44 -0.76 -18.62
N THR A 125 -4.63 -1.72 -18.16
CA THR A 125 -4.36 -1.96 -16.75
C THR A 125 -2.87 -1.95 -16.51
N VAL A 126 -2.37 -0.86 -15.93
CA VAL A 126 -0.99 -0.77 -15.46
C VAL A 126 -0.88 -1.60 -14.18
N VAL A 127 0.17 -2.41 -14.08
CA VAL A 127 0.41 -3.26 -12.91
C VAL A 127 1.67 -2.79 -12.22
N GLN A 128 1.56 -2.44 -10.94
CA GLN A 128 2.60 -1.89 -10.11
C GLN A 128 2.76 -2.73 -8.84
N ASP A 129 3.99 -2.90 -8.36
CA ASP A 129 4.21 -3.56 -7.08
C ASP A 129 4.03 -2.60 -5.88
N GLU A 130 4.20 -3.14 -4.68
CA GLU A 130 4.10 -2.39 -3.42
C GLU A 130 5.17 -1.28 -3.26
N ASP A 131 6.27 -1.36 -4.03
CA ASP A 131 7.39 -0.39 -4.02
C ASP A 131 7.24 0.70 -5.10
N GLY A 132 6.18 0.63 -5.92
CA GLY A 132 5.92 1.59 -6.99
C GLY A 132 6.56 1.22 -8.33
N ILE A 133 7.16 0.03 -8.45
CA ILE A 133 7.77 -0.43 -9.70
C ILE A 133 6.68 -0.89 -10.65
N ILE A 134 6.64 -0.33 -11.85
CA ILE A 134 5.75 -0.79 -12.91
C ILE A 134 6.22 -2.15 -13.40
N LEU A 135 5.37 -3.15 -13.26
CA LEU A 135 5.67 -4.54 -13.60
C LEU A 135 5.33 -4.88 -15.04
N MET A 136 4.17 -4.49 -15.49
CA MET A 136 3.65 -4.79 -16.82
C MET A 136 2.46 -3.90 -17.18
N LEU A 137 2.10 -3.87 -18.45
CA LEU A 137 0.83 -3.38 -18.96
C LEU A 137 -0.03 -4.57 -19.40
N ALA A 138 -1.26 -4.62 -18.91
CA ALA A 138 -2.26 -5.63 -19.24
C ALA A 138 -3.57 -4.96 -19.68
N TYR A 139 -4.60 -5.76 -19.93
CA TYR A 139 -5.95 -5.29 -20.24
C TYR A 139 -6.95 -6.02 -19.35
N SER A 140 -7.99 -5.31 -18.93
CA SER A 140 -9.09 -5.87 -18.14
C SER A 140 -10.40 -5.77 -18.91
N SER A 141 -11.15 -6.86 -18.98
CA SER A 141 -12.56 -6.88 -19.33
C SER A 141 -13.40 -6.80 -18.05
N LYS A 142 -14.71 -6.49 -18.16
CA LYS A 142 -15.62 -6.51 -16.98
C LYS A 142 -15.51 -7.85 -16.23
N GLU A 143 -15.47 -8.96 -16.96
CA GLU A 143 -15.40 -10.30 -16.34
C GLU A 143 -14.03 -10.61 -15.71
N SER A 144 -12.91 -10.24 -16.37
CA SER A 144 -11.59 -10.44 -15.77
C SER A 144 -11.42 -9.59 -14.50
N LEU A 145 -12.00 -8.39 -14.48
CA LEU A 145 -12.00 -7.53 -13.31
C LEU A 145 -12.83 -8.12 -12.16
N ARG A 146 -14.03 -8.66 -12.43
CA ARG A 146 -14.82 -9.40 -11.43
C ARG A 146 -14.02 -10.54 -10.80
N ARG A 147 -13.35 -11.35 -11.64
CA ARG A 147 -12.50 -12.45 -11.16
C ARG A 147 -11.29 -11.95 -10.35
N ALA A 148 -10.65 -10.86 -10.78
CA ALA A 148 -9.54 -10.26 -10.04
C ALA A 148 -9.98 -9.81 -8.64
N ILE A 149 -11.14 -9.16 -8.52
CA ILE A 149 -11.73 -8.73 -7.25
C ILE A 149 -12.06 -9.95 -6.38
N SER A 150 -12.83 -10.90 -6.90
CA SER A 150 -13.30 -12.05 -6.13
C SER A 150 -12.15 -12.91 -5.59
N ASN A 151 -11.11 -13.13 -6.40
CA ASN A 151 -10.01 -14.04 -6.05
C ASN A 151 -8.81 -13.32 -5.43
N ARG A 152 -8.82 -11.98 -5.40
CA ARG A 152 -7.67 -11.13 -5.03
C ARG A 152 -6.38 -11.50 -5.76
N LYS A 153 -6.50 -11.80 -7.05
CA LYS A 153 -5.36 -12.19 -7.89
C LYS A 153 -5.28 -11.35 -9.14
N GLY A 154 -4.06 -11.16 -9.66
CA GLY A 154 -3.81 -10.56 -10.95
C GLY A 154 -4.48 -11.36 -12.07
N THR A 155 -5.69 -10.97 -12.46
CA THR A 155 -6.49 -11.61 -13.51
C THR A 155 -6.79 -10.59 -14.59
N TYR A 156 -6.46 -10.92 -15.83
CA TYR A 156 -6.44 -10.01 -16.96
C TYR A 156 -7.10 -10.62 -18.18
N TYR A 157 -7.24 -9.82 -19.23
CA TYR A 157 -7.70 -10.27 -20.55
C TYR A 157 -6.53 -10.24 -21.54
N SER A 158 -6.30 -11.37 -22.20
CA SER A 158 -5.29 -11.49 -23.27
C SER A 158 -5.91 -11.12 -24.61
N ARG A 159 -5.50 -10.00 -25.22
CA ARG A 159 -5.93 -9.60 -26.56
C ARG A 159 -5.49 -10.58 -27.63
N ALA A 160 -4.29 -11.15 -27.49
CA ALA A 160 -3.73 -12.08 -28.47
C ALA A 160 -4.45 -13.43 -28.46
N ARG A 161 -4.85 -13.94 -27.27
CA ARG A 161 -5.53 -15.23 -27.12
C ARG A 161 -7.05 -15.10 -27.06
N ASN A 162 -7.55 -13.87 -26.94
CA ASN A 162 -8.97 -13.56 -26.77
C ASN A 162 -9.61 -14.29 -25.57
N GLU A 163 -8.90 -14.36 -24.46
CA GLU A 163 -9.32 -15.09 -23.26
C GLU A 163 -8.90 -14.40 -21.96
N ILE A 164 -9.57 -14.76 -20.87
CA ILE A 164 -9.18 -14.34 -19.51
C ILE A 164 -8.06 -15.25 -19.01
N TRP A 165 -7.05 -14.67 -18.40
CA TRP A 165 -5.94 -15.41 -17.83
C TRP A 165 -5.58 -14.89 -16.43
N GLU A 166 -5.22 -15.78 -15.53
CA GLU A 166 -4.69 -15.48 -14.20
C GLU A 166 -3.16 -15.53 -14.25
N LYS A 167 -2.53 -14.45 -13.83
CA LYS A 167 -1.06 -14.34 -13.81
C LYS A 167 -0.48 -15.38 -12.87
N GLY A 168 0.44 -16.18 -13.41
CA GLY A 168 1.17 -17.20 -12.65
C GLY A 168 0.44 -18.52 -12.44
N LYS A 169 -0.75 -18.73 -13.00
CA LYS A 169 -1.50 -19.99 -12.87
C LYS A 169 -0.67 -21.22 -13.29
N GLU A 170 0.12 -21.09 -14.35
CA GLU A 170 0.99 -22.17 -14.86
C GLU A 170 2.43 -22.04 -14.36
N SER A 171 2.96 -20.80 -14.34
CA SER A 171 4.38 -20.54 -14.04
C SER A 171 4.71 -20.41 -12.55
N GLY A 172 3.73 -20.31 -11.66
CA GLY A 172 3.93 -20.01 -10.24
C GLY A 172 4.31 -18.54 -9.94
N ASN A 173 4.42 -17.69 -10.96
CA ASN A 173 4.78 -16.28 -10.84
C ASN A 173 3.51 -15.42 -10.68
N TYR A 174 2.78 -15.61 -9.59
CA TYR A 174 1.47 -15.01 -9.38
C TYR A 174 1.52 -13.61 -8.77
N GLN A 175 0.40 -12.93 -8.84
CA GLN A 175 0.18 -11.60 -8.28
C GLN A 175 -0.99 -11.66 -7.29
N ILE A 176 -0.75 -11.17 -6.07
CA ILE A 176 -1.82 -10.94 -5.08
C ILE A 176 -2.25 -9.49 -5.26
N LEU A 177 -3.52 -9.27 -5.55
CA LEU A 177 -4.10 -7.96 -5.77
C LEU A 177 -4.35 -7.27 -4.42
N GLU A 178 -3.69 -6.12 -4.20
CA GLU A 178 -3.81 -5.35 -2.97
C GLU A 178 -4.74 -4.16 -3.11
N ARG A 179 -4.71 -3.47 -4.27
CA ARG A 179 -5.52 -2.28 -4.52
C ARG A 179 -5.77 -2.08 -6.01
N ILE A 180 -6.90 -1.47 -6.34
CA ILE A 180 -7.25 -1.02 -7.69
C ILE A 180 -7.48 0.49 -7.66
N TYR A 181 -6.82 1.20 -8.56
CA TYR A 181 -7.06 2.60 -8.83
C TYR A 181 -7.54 2.76 -10.27
N TYR A 182 -8.25 3.83 -10.53
CA TYR A 182 -8.66 4.25 -11.87
C TYR A 182 -8.32 5.72 -12.07
N ASP A 183 -8.15 6.13 -13.31
CA ASP A 183 -7.82 7.51 -13.66
C ASP A 183 -9.05 8.44 -13.64
N CYS A 184 -8.86 9.71 -14.03
CA CYS A 184 -9.89 10.74 -13.88
C CYS A 184 -11.11 10.52 -14.79
N ASP A 185 -10.97 9.94 -15.96
CA ASP A 185 -12.05 9.66 -16.91
C ASP A 185 -12.45 8.17 -16.95
N ARG A 186 -11.90 7.37 -16.01
CA ARG A 186 -12.32 5.98 -15.70
C ARG A 186 -12.10 4.99 -16.85
N ASP A 187 -11.12 5.25 -17.70
CA ASP A 187 -10.77 4.40 -18.82
C ASP A 187 -9.41 3.70 -18.71
N ALA A 188 -8.68 3.93 -17.61
CA ALA A 188 -7.45 3.23 -17.27
C ALA A 188 -7.46 2.74 -15.82
N LEU A 189 -6.85 1.56 -15.56
CA LEU A 189 -6.70 0.98 -14.24
C LEU A 189 -5.23 0.90 -13.84
N LEU A 190 -4.97 1.09 -12.54
CA LEU A 190 -3.71 0.75 -11.90
C LEU A 190 -3.99 -0.34 -10.85
N PHE A 191 -3.44 -1.54 -11.07
CA PHE A 191 -3.42 -2.60 -10.07
C PHE A 191 -2.14 -2.50 -9.24
N ARG A 192 -2.27 -2.29 -7.94
CA ARG A 192 -1.18 -2.49 -7.00
C ARG A 192 -1.22 -3.94 -6.53
N VAL A 193 -0.11 -4.64 -6.74
CA VAL A 193 -0.02 -6.08 -6.47
C VAL A 193 1.22 -6.42 -5.67
N LYS A 194 1.14 -7.52 -4.93
CA LYS A 194 2.31 -8.19 -4.39
C LYS A 194 2.76 -9.25 -5.38
N GLN A 195 3.89 -9.00 -6.05
CA GLN A 195 4.43 -9.90 -7.07
C GLN A 195 5.25 -11.01 -6.40
N LYS A 196 4.93 -12.27 -6.73
CA LYS A 196 5.81 -13.42 -6.44
C LYS A 196 6.70 -13.69 -7.64
N ASN A 197 8.01 -13.79 -7.42
CA ASN A 197 9.03 -14.03 -8.43
C ASN A 197 9.02 -12.95 -9.55
N PHE A 198 8.79 -13.32 -10.80
CA PHE A 198 8.95 -12.49 -11.99
C PHE A 198 7.60 -12.10 -12.61
N ALA A 199 7.47 -10.86 -13.05
CA ALA A 199 6.31 -10.45 -13.84
C ALA A 199 6.50 -10.78 -15.33
N CYS A 200 7.72 -10.66 -15.85
CA CYS A 200 8.01 -10.91 -17.26
C CYS A 200 8.23 -12.41 -17.54
N HIS A 201 7.79 -12.86 -18.73
CA HIS A 201 8.01 -14.23 -19.21
C HIS A 201 9.49 -14.55 -19.52
N THR A 202 10.34 -13.50 -19.68
CA THR A 202 11.78 -13.65 -19.88
C THR A 202 12.56 -13.91 -18.58
N GLY A 203 11.88 -14.00 -17.43
CA GLY A 203 12.52 -14.12 -16.11
C GLY A 203 12.93 -12.79 -15.48
N SER A 204 12.63 -11.65 -16.11
CA SER A 204 12.88 -10.32 -15.53
C SER A 204 11.77 -9.97 -14.53
N TYR A 205 12.11 -9.24 -13.47
CA TYR A 205 11.14 -8.83 -12.46
C TYR A 205 10.01 -7.97 -13.05
N SER A 206 10.34 -7.08 -13.99
CA SER A 206 9.42 -6.20 -14.71
C SER A 206 9.58 -6.38 -16.21
N CYS A 207 8.52 -6.13 -16.99
CA CYS A 207 8.60 -6.03 -18.45
C CYS A 207 9.39 -4.80 -18.92
N PHE A 208 9.63 -3.83 -18.04
CA PHE A 208 10.25 -2.55 -18.35
C PHE A 208 11.61 -2.37 -17.67
N GLN A 209 11.90 -3.13 -16.62
CA GLN A 209 13.12 -3.00 -15.81
C GLN A 209 13.64 -4.37 -15.38
N ASN A 210 14.94 -4.54 -15.37
CA ASN A 210 15.57 -5.82 -15.06
C ASN A 210 15.84 -6.06 -13.57
N SER A 211 15.78 -5.05 -12.70
CA SER A 211 16.12 -5.19 -11.28
C SER A 211 15.04 -4.65 -10.35
N LYS A 212 14.90 -5.29 -9.20
CA LYS A 212 13.99 -4.91 -8.11
C LYS A 212 14.75 -4.25 -6.95
N PHE A 213 15.88 -3.62 -7.15
CA PHE A 213 16.61 -3.05 -6.03
C PHE A 213 16.03 -1.69 -5.61
N SER A 214 15.56 -1.59 -4.36
CA SER A 214 15.11 -0.37 -3.70
C SER A 214 15.52 -0.42 -2.22
N LEU A 215 15.51 0.71 -1.52
CA LEU A 215 15.76 0.72 -0.07
C LEU A 215 14.75 -0.17 0.68
N ARG A 216 13.52 -0.25 0.19
CA ARG A 216 12.48 -1.11 0.78
C ARG A 216 12.78 -2.60 0.53
N SER A 217 13.26 -2.96 -0.65
CA SER A 217 13.68 -4.35 -0.91
C SER A 217 14.91 -4.74 -0.09
N LEU A 218 15.85 -3.81 0.10
CA LEU A 218 16.97 -4.03 1.03
C LEU A 218 16.49 -4.24 2.46
N PHE A 219 15.53 -3.43 2.93
CA PHE A 219 14.94 -3.60 4.25
C PHE A 219 14.32 -5.00 4.43
N LYS A 220 13.53 -5.48 3.47
CA LYS A 220 12.96 -6.84 3.49
C LYS A 220 14.04 -7.93 3.56
N ILE A 221 15.12 -7.79 2.79
CA ILE A 221 16.27 -8.71 2.84
C ILE A 221 16.89 -8.73 4.26
N LEU A 222 16.96 -7.58 4.92
CA LEU A 222 17.47 -7.49 6.29
C LEU A 222 16.53 -8.15 7.31
N GLU A 223 15.20 -8.00 7.15
CA GLU A 223 14.19 -8.70 7.96
C GLU A 223 14.28 -10.23 7.79
N GLU A 224 14.41 -10.70 6.55
CA GLU A 224 14.58 -12.12 6.24
C GLU A 224 15.86 -12.69 6.87
N ARG A 225 16.96 -11.92 6.85
CA ARG A 225 18.22 -12.32 7.52
C ARG A 225 18.11 -12.36 9.04
N LYS A 226 17.26 -11.52 9.64
CA LYS A 226 16.95 -11.56 11.07
C LYS A 226 16.19 -12.82 11.45
N SER A 227 15.22 -13.22 10.66
CA SER A 227 14.33 -14.38 10.92
C SER A 227 14.97 -15.72 10.54
N ASN A 228 15.96 -15.74 9.64
CA ASN A 228 16.57 -16.98 9.16
C ASN A 228 17.68 -17.46 10.09
N SER A 229 17.40 -18.52 10.86
CA SER A 229 18.34 -19.17 11.79
C SER A 229 19.49 -19.91 11.09
N SER A 230 19.34 -20.27 9.81
CA SER A 230 20.36 -21.04 9.06
C SER A 230 21.58 -20.20 8.67
N ILE A 231 21.52 -18.88 8.71
CA ILE A 231 22.63 -17.99 8.37
C ILE A 231 23.39 -17.64 9.67
N THR A 232 24.35 -18.45 10.06
CA THR A 232 25.06 -18.28 11.35
C THR A 232 26.18 -17.24 11.36
N THR A 233 26.74 -16.85 10.21
CA THR A 233 28.00 -16.07 10.12
C THR A 233 27.91 -14.76 9.34
N SER A 234 26.70 -14.22 9.05
CA SER A 234 26.61 -12.97 8.28
C SER A 234 26.93 -11.74 9.15
N TYR A 235 27.65 -10.78 8.58
CA TYR A 235 27.94 -9.49 9.22
C TYR A 235 26.65 -8.77 9.68
N THR A 236 25.61 -8.81 8.85
CA THR A 236 24.27 -8.28 9.19
C THR A 236 23.72 -8.89 10.48
N LYS A 237 23.85 -10.20 10.66
CA LYS A 237 23.36 -10.90 11.85
C LYS A 237 24.12 -10.45 13.11
N ARG A 238 25.44 -10.32 13.00
CA ARG A 238 26.27 -9.77 14.11
C ARG A 238 25.82 -8.36 14.53
N LEU A 239 25.47 -7.50 13.56
CA LEU A 239 24.96 -6.17 13.83
C LEU A 239 23.57 -6.21 14.51
N LEU A 240 22.69 -7.09 14.05
CA LEU A 240 21.36 -7.28 14.62
C LEU A 240 21.41 -7.76 16.08
N GLU A 241 22.38 -8.60 16.43
CA GLU A 241 22.57 -9.18 17.75
C GLU A 241 23.37 -8.25 18.70
N ASN A 242 24.33 -7.50 18.18
CA ASN A 242 25.23 -6.64 18.97
C ASN A 242 24.88 -5.16 18.82
N ASN A 243 24.13 -4.64 19.81
CA ASN A 243 23.71 -3.23 19.85
C ASN A 243 24.87 -2.24 19.93
N TYR A 244 25.90 -2.58 20.67
CA TYR A 244 27.08 -1.72 20.81
C TYR A 244 27.82 -1.57 19.48
N LEU A 245 28.06 -2.70 18.78
CA LEU A 245 28.67 -2.70 17.46
C LEU A 245 27.86 -1.89 16.45
N LEU A 246 26.54 -2.06 16.42
CA LEU A 246 25.64 -1.34 15.50
C LEU A 246 25.69 0.17 15.77
N LYS A 247 25.58 0.59 17.03
CA LYS A 247 25.65 2.01 17.40
C LYS A 247 27.01 2.63 17.10
N SER A 248 28.10 1.89 17.35
CA SER A 248 29.44 2.38 17.02
C SER A 248 29.63 2.61 15.52
N LYS A 249 29.07 1.71 14.69
CA LYS A 249 29.09 1.86 13.25
C LYS A 249 28.27 3.06 12.77
N ILE A 250 27.06 3.26 13.29
CA ILE A 250 26.26 4.44 12.95
C ILE A 250 27.00 5.75 13.30
N ILE A 251 27.69 5.80 14.43
CA ILE A 251 28.49 6.97 14.82
C ILE A 251 29.70 7.17 13.89
N GLU A 252 30.37 6.09 13.52
CA GLU A 252 31.51 6.09 12.60
C GLU A 252 31.07 6.68 11.23
N GLU A 253 30.09 6.08 10.58
CA GLU A 253 29.60 6.51 9.26
C GLU A 253 29.00 7.92 9.29
N SER A 254 28.34 8.31 10.39
CA SER A 254 27.85 9.68 10.54
C SER A 254 28.97 10.71 10.53
N LYS A 255 30.13 10.39 11.12
CA LYS A 255 31.32 11.26 11.07
C LYS A 255 31.92 11.29 9.67
N GLU A 256 31.94 10.17 8.96
CA GLU A 256 32.48 10.09 7.60
C GLU A 256 31.59 10.84 6.60
N VAL A 257 30.26 10.78 6.76
CA VAL A 257 29.31 11.63 6.00
C VAL A 257 29.59 13.14 6.23
N ILE A 258 29.93 13.55 7.45
CA ILE A 258 30.22 14.98 7.73
C ILE A 258 31.57 15.40 7.16
N ASN A 259 32.57 14.51 7.17
CA ASN A 259 33.95 14.76 6.77
C ASN A 259 34.28 14.27 5.35
N PHE A 260 33.30 14.19 4.46
CA PHE A 260 33.47 13.71 3.11
C PHE A 260 34.52 14.52 2.32
N THR A 261 35.26 13.86 1.44
CA THR A 261 36.33 14.48 0.63
C THR A 261 35.87 14.95 -0.74
N ASN A 262 34.87 14.25 -1.32
CA ASN A 262 34.30 14.55 -2.62
C ASN A 262 32.93 13.90 -2.79
N LYS A 263 32.20 14.22 -3.86
CA LYS A 263 30.85 13.71 -4.11
C LYS A 263 30.76 12.17 -4.15
N LYS A 264 31.77 11.50 -4.70
CA LYS A 264 31.80 10.03 -4.81
C LYS A 264 31.93 9.39 -3.41
N ASN A 265 32.81 9.93 -2.59
CA ASN A 265 33.00 9.51 -1.20
C ASN A 265 31.73 9.79 -0.39
N LEU A 266 31.11 10.98 -0.54
CA LEU A 266 29.85 11.28 0.14
C LEU A 266 28.72 10.28 -0.21
N ILE A 267 28.59 9.86 -1.48
CA ILE A 267 27.63 8.84 -1.89
C ILE A 267 27.90 7.52 -1.18
N TRP A 268 29.16 7.14 -1.06
CA TRP A 268 29.58 5.91 -0.37
C TRP A 268 29.20 5.96 1.11
N GLU A 269 29.61 6.99 1.82
CA GLU A 269 29.34 7.14 3.27
C GLU A 269 27.84 7.25 3.58
N ILE A 270 27.06 7.95 2.74
CA ILE A 270 25.59 7.97 2.85
C ILE A 270 24.99 6.58 2.66
N ALA A 271 25.53 5.79 1.72
CA ALA A 271 25.03 4.43 1.48
C ALA A 271 25.30 3.52 2.71
N ASP A 272 26.48 3.61 3.29
CA ASP A 272 26.86 2.83 4.47
C ASP A 272 26.05 3.26 5.71
N LEU A 273 25.91 4.56 5.96
CA LEU A 273 25.04 5.07 7.02
C LEU A 273 23.59 4.62 6.83
N THR A 274 23.07 4.69 5.59
CA THR A 274 21.71 4.23 5.28
C THR A 274 21.53 2.75 5.57
N TYR A 275 22.52 1.92 5.21
CA TYR A 275 22.50 0.49 5.52
C TYR A 275 22.41 0.22 7.03
N PHE A 276 23.26 0.86 7.84
CA PHE A 276 23.23 0.68 9.31
C PHE A 276 21.95 1.21 9.94
N LEU A 277 21.39 2.30 9.43
CA LEU A 277 20.07 2.79 9.86
C LEU A 277 18.95 1.79 9.54
N LEU A 278 18.95 1.16 8.37
CA LEU A 278 17.99 0.11 8.02
C LEU A 278 18.15 -1.12 8.94
N VAL A 279 19.39 -1.51 9.29
CA VAL A 279 19.63 -2.59 10.26
C VAL A 279 19.07 -2.23 11.64
N LEU A 280 19.26 -0.98 12.09
CA LEU A 280 18.67 -0.49 13.34
C LEU A 280 17.15 -0.53 13.31
N MET A 281 16.54 -0.08 12.22
CA MET A 281 15.09 -0.13 12.05
C MET A 281 14.55 -1.56 12.13
N VAL A 282 15.19 -2.51 11.46
CA VAL A 282 14.82 -3.95 11.55
C VAL A 282 14.96 -4.45 12.98
N ARG A 283 16.02 -4.08 13.68
CA ARG A 283 16.24 -4.46 15.07
C ARG A 283 15.13 -3.97 15.99
N GLU A 284 14.78 -2.69 15.89
CA GLU A 284 13.78 -2.01 16.72
C GLU A 284 12.34 -2.18 16.21
N LYS A 285 12.13 -2.98 15.15
CA LYS A 285 10.81 -3.22 14.52
C LYS A 285 10.14 -1.95 14.00
N ILE A 286 10.93 -1.01 13.49
CA ILE A 286 10.46 0.22 12.84
C ILE A 286 10.39 -0.04 11.34
N SER A 287 9.23 0.16 10.75
CA SER A 287 9.06 0.00 9.30
C SER A 287 9.49 1.27 8.53
N PRO A 288 9.84 1.15 7.23
CA PRO A 288 10.05 2.32 6.37
C PRO A 288 8.84 3.27 6.33
N ASN A 289 7.62 2.73 6.45
CA ASN A 289 6.41 3.54 6.49
C ASN A 289 6.31 4.39 7.76
N ASP A 290 6.80 3.92 8.90
CA ASP A 290 6.83 4.71 10.13
C ASP A 290 7.69 5.97 9.96
N ILE A 291 8.86 5.84 9.30
CA ILE A 291 9.72 6.97 8.99
C ILE A 291 9.05 7.93 8.00
N ILE A 292 8.44 7.41 6.94
CA ILE A 292 7.72 8.23 5.94
C ILE A 292 6.56 8.98 6.61
N ASN A 293 5.80 8.33 7.48
CA ASN A 293 4.68 8.95 8.17
C ASN A 293 5.15 10.04 9.15
N GLU A 294 6.25 9.82 9.86
CA GLU A 294 6.87 10.85 10.72
C GLU A 294 7.35 12.06 9.89
N LEU A 295 8.05 11.82 8.77
CA LEU A 295 8.47 12.91 7.88
C LEU A 295 7.27 13.67 7.29
N ARG A 296 6.21 12.95 6.92
CA ARG A 296 4.97 13.55 6.42
C ARG A 296 4.30 14.42 7.49
N SER A 297 4.28 13.96 8.75
CA SER A 297 3.71 14.73 9.87
C SER A 297 4.44 16.03 10.18
N ARG A 298 5.70 16.17 9.76
CA ARG A 298 6.51 17.40 9.93
C ARG A 298 6.31 18.39 8.78
N ASN A 299 5.72 17.94 7.67
CA ASN A 299 5.59 18.70 6.43
C ASN A 299 4.18 19.30 6.25
N THR A 300 3.37 19.25 7.29
CA THR A 300 2.02 19.86 7.43
C THR A 300 2.05 21.02 8.50
#